data_1347bc976a66c2695bd1a89c96030c2b
#
_entry.id   1347bc976a66c2695bd1a89c96030c2b
#
_cell.length_a   1.000
_cell.length_b   1.000
_cell.length_c   1.000
_cell.angle_alpha   90.00
_cell.angle_beta   90.00
_cell.angle_gamma   90.00
#
_symmetry.space_group_name_H-M   'P 1'
#
loop_
_entity.id
_entity.type
_entity.pdbx_description
1 polymer ?
#
loop_
_entity_poly.entity_id
_entity_poly.type
_entity_poly.pdbx_seq_one_letter_code
_entity_poly.pdbx_strand_id
1 'polypeptide(L)'
;MTLQQLITSAWPARAVTVAIVFCMALAMPSLASAELKLCNSTSSRIGVAIGYKDKEGWVSEGWWNVDSQSCALLIQDKLRARFYYVYAFDYDKGGEWGGTINMCTNDVEFTIKGIDNCDGRGFKKSGFFEVDTQEQIDWTVKLTDQSDPSQAQSPADNSNQTQAPSQAAVTTAPGTRRR
;
A
#
# COMPACT_ATOMS: atom_id res chain seq x y z
N MET A 1 2.48 17.60 -77.98
CA MET A 1 1.43 18.13 -77.12
C MET A 1 1.05 17.06 -76.12
N THR A 2 1.52 17.20 -74.91
CA THR A 2 1.45 16.20 -73.85
C THR A 2 0.39 16.61 -72.85
N LEU A 3 -0.67 15.82 -72.70
CA LEU A 3 -1.71 16.03 -71.67
C LEU A 3 -1.21 15.35 -70.39
N GLN A 4 -0.92 16.15 -69.36
CA GLN A 4 -0.73 15.66 -68.02
C GLN A 4 -2.07 15.38 -67.37
N GLN A 5 -2.29 14.13 -66.98
CA GLN A 5 -3.40 13.69 -66.19
C GLN A 5 -3.07 13.96 -64.71
N LEU A 6 -3.77 14.87 -64.05
CA LEU A 6 -3.77 15.11 -62.64
C LEU A 6 -4.64 14.02 -61.95
N ILE A 7 -4.00 13.07 -61.29
CA ILE A 7 -4.74 12.11 -60.46
C ILE A 7 -4.95 12.77 -59.10
N THR A 8 -6.11 13.31 -58.86
CA THR A 8 -6.60 13.73 -57.56
C THR A 8 -7.17 12.52 -56.85
N SER A 9 -6.37 11.90 -56.00
CA SER A 9 -6.85 10.82 -55.07
C SER A 9 -7.68 11.46 -53.97
N ALA A 10 -8.99 11.49 -54.15
CA ALA A 10 -9.95 11.82 -53.09
C ALA A 10 -10.00 10.63 -52.11
N TRP A 11 -9.33 10.72 -50.98
CA TRP A 11 -9.52 9.79 -49.87
C TRP A 11 -10.95 9.99 -49.31
N PRO A 12 -11.72 8.92 -49.12
CA PRO A 12 -13.09 9.03 -48.65
C PRO A 12 -13.09 9.55 -47.21
N ALA A 13 -13.66 10.72 -47.00
CA ALA A 13 -13.79 11.41 -45.69
C ALA A 13 -14.43 10.53 -44.57
N ARG A 14 -15.06 9.42 -44.95
CA ARG A 14 -15.64 8.43 -44.03
C ARG A 14 -14.62 7.55 -43.31
N ALA A 15 -13.43 7.33 -43.87
CA ALA A 15 -12.40 6.53 -43.25
C ALA A 15 -11.71 7.26 -42.07
N VAL A 16 -11.56 8.58 -42.18
CA VAL A 16 -10.91 9.41 -41.15
C VAL A 16 -11.81 9.54 -39.91
N THR A 17 -13.12 9.66 -40.08
CA THR A 17 -14.10 9.79 -38.98
C THR A 17 -14.17 8.51 -38.12
N VAL A 18 -14.08 7.32 -38.74
CA VAL A 18 -14.12 6.06 -38.02
C VAL A 18 -12.85 5.87 -37.19
N ALA A 19 -11.67 6.26 -37.69
CA ALA A 19 -10.40 6.17 -36.97
C ALA A 19 -10.35 7.07 -35.73
N ILE A 20 -10.92 8.29 -35.79
CA ILE A 20 -10.95 9.22 -34.65
C ILE A 20 -11.89 8.72 -33.56
N VAL A 21 -13.04 8.16 -33.90
CA VAL A 21 -13.97 7.59 -32.92
C VAL A 21 -13.39 6.36 -32.24
N PHE A 22 -12.63 5.52 -32.94
CA PHE A 22 -12.00 4.33 -32.37
C PHE A 22 -10.85 4.69 -31.39
N CYS A 23 -10.06 5.74 -31.66
CA CYS A 23 -9.02 6.23 -30.74
C CYS A 23 -9.58 6.85 -29.45
N MET A 24 -10.75 7.51 -29.49
CA MET A 24 -11.37 8.08 -28.29
C MET A 24 -11.92 7.02 -27.31
N ALA A 25 -12.25 5.82 -27.79
CA ALA A 25 -12.77 4.75 -26.93
C ALA A 25 -11.72 4.08 -26.01
N LEU A 26 -10.42 4.29 -26.25
CA LEU A 26 -9.32 3.69 -25.49
C LEU A 26 -8.83 4.53 -24.30
N ALA A 27 -9.29 5.76 -24.14
CA ALA A 27 -8.93 6.64 -23.02
C ALA A 27 -10.00 6.59 -21.92
N MET A 28 -10.32 5.39 -21.39
CA MET A 28 -11.08 5.32 -20.14
C MET A 28 -10.14 5.66 -18.99
N PRO A 29 -10.36 6.76 -18.24
CA PRO A 29 -9.61 7.00 -17.02
C PRO A 29 -9.91 5.85 -16.05
N SER A 30 -8.88 5.12 -15.65
CA SER A 30 -9.00 4.22 -14.49
C SER A 30 -9.42 5.10 -13.33
N LEU A 31 -10.60 4.86 -12.77
CA LEU A 31 -11.01 5.45 -11.50
C LEU A 31 -10.03 4.91 -10.46
N ALA A 32 -9.06 5.72 -10.07
CA ALA A 32 -8.20 5.41 -8.94
C ALA A 32 -9.12 5.30 -7.72
N SER A 33 -9.28 4.09 -7.21
CA SER A 33 -10.02 3.84 -5.97
C SER A 33 -9.15 4.35 -4.83
N ALA A 34 -9.65 5.34 -4.11
CA ALA A 34 -9.00 5.86 -2.92
C ALA A 34 -9.30 4.91 -1.75
N GLU A 35 -8.28 4.25 -1.20
CA GLU A 35 -8.50 3.14 -0.27
C GLU A 35 -7.28 2.84 0.61
N LEU A 36 -7.49 2.23 1.78
CA LEU A 36 -6.43 1.51 2.49
C LEU A 36 -6.59 0.02 2.25
N LYS A 37 -5.63 -0.57 1.58
CA LYS A 37 -5.56 -2.00 1.27
C LYS A 37 -4.46 -2.65 2.09
N LEU A 38 -4.69 -3.89 2.52
CA LEU A 38 -3.63 -4.74 3.08
C LEU A 38 -3.51 -6.00 2.24
N CYS A 39 -2.28 -6.32 1.83
CA CYS A 39 -1.95 -7.55 1.10
C CYS A 39 -1.14 -8.49 1.99
N ASN A 40 -1.66 -9.68 2.21
CA ASN A 40 -1.01 -10.77 2.91
C ASN A 40 -0.12 -11.55 1.95
N SER A 41 1.19 -11.31 1.99
CA SER A 41 2.17 -12.07 1.20
C SER A 41 2.82 -13.20 1.99
N THR A 42 2.24 -13.57 3.12
CA THR A 42 2.68 -14.72 3.93
C THR A 42 2.07 -16.02 3.42
N SER A 43 2.53 -17.13 3.95
CA SER A 43 1.99 -18.47 3.66
C SER A 43 0.83 -18.88 4.58
N SER A 44 0.38 -18.00 5.48
CA SER A 44 -0.65 -18.25 6.49
C SER A 44 -1.85 -17.34 6.30
N ARG A 45 -2.99 -17.73 6.86
CA ARG A 45 -4.13 -16.83 7.05
C ARG A 45 -3.87 -15.93 8.25
N ILE A 46 -4.18 -14.65 8.12
CA ILE A 46 -3.98 -13.64 9.15
C ILE A 46 -5.28 -12.94 9.55
N GLY A 47 -5.35 -12.53 10.82
CA GLY A 47 -6.34 -11.58 11.32
C GLY A 47 -5.74 -10.19 11.38
N VAL A 48 -6.46 -9.18 10.88
CA VAL A 48 -5.99 -7.80 10.78
C VAL A 48 -6.92 -6.86 11.51
N ALA A 49 -6.36 -5.93 12.27
CA ALA A 49 -7.07 -4.79 12.84
C ALA A 49 -6.40 -3.49 12.41
N ILE A 50 -7.19 -2.42 12.28
CA ILE A 50 -6.71 -1.08 11.98
C ILE A 50 -7.05 -0.11 13.09
N GLY A 51 -6.27 0.95 13.18
CA GLY A 51 -6.52 2.10 14.03
C GLY A 51 -6.33 3.38 13.25
N TYR A 52 -7.16 4.36 13.51
CA TYR A 52 -7.09 5.66 12.87
C TYR A 52 -7.79 6.73 13.71
N LYS A 53 -7.62 7.99 13.32
CA LYS A 53 -8.31 9.11 13.94
C LYS A 53 -9.32 9.68 12.98
N ASP A 54 -10.59 9.64 13.36
CA ASP A 54 -11.69 10.29 12.64
C ASP A 54 -12.03 11.66 13.26
N LYS A 55 -13.19 12.23 12.87
CA LYS A 55 -13.68 13.52 13.40
C LYS A 55 -14.07 13.45 14.88
N GLU A 56 -14.44 12.28 15.36
CA GLU A 56 -14.90 12.04 16.73
C GLU A 56 -13.75 11.61 17.65
N GLY A 57 -12.62 11.21 17.12
CA GLY A 57 -11.44 10.82 17.87
C GLY A 57 -10.77 9.54 17.35
N TRP A 58 -10.15 8.80 18.25
CA TRP A 58 -9.52 7.54 17.93
C TRP A 58 -10.53 6.41 17.76
N VAL A 59 -10.31 5.59 16.74
CA VAL A 59 -11.10 4.39 16.44
C VAL A 59 -10.14 3.23 16.17
N SER A 60 -10.49 2.05 16.66
CA SER A 60 -9.89 0.79 16.24
C SER A 60 -10.97 -0.17 15.76
N GLU A 61 -10.69 -0.88 14.68
CA GLU A 61 -11.62 -1.81 14.03
C GLU A 61 -10.92 -3.11 13.66
N GLY A 62 -11.63 -4.20 13.68
CA GLY A 62 -11.17 -5.56 13.31
C GLY A 62 -12.32 -6.55 13.48
N TRP A 63 -12.25 -7.76 13.00
CA TRP A 63 -11.10 -8.36 12.34
C TRP A 63 -11.38 -8.57 10.86
N TRP A 64 -10.44 -8.22 10.00
CA TRP A 64 -10.40 -8.70 8.63
C TRP A 64 -9.61 -9.99 8.58
N ASN A 65 -10.23 -11.06 8.12
CA ASN A 65 -9.54 -12.32 7.87
C ASN A 65 -9.02 -12.32 6.45
N VAL A 66 -7.70 -12.39 6.27
CA VAL A 66 -7.04 -12.30 4.97
C VAL A 66 -6.28 -13.59 4.71
N ASP A 67 -6.72 -14.33 3.70
CA ASP A 67 -6.07 -15.56 3.31
C ASP A 67 -4.66 -15.33 2.77
N SER A 68 -3.83 -16.39 2.79
CA SER A 68 -2.49 -16.36 2.18
C SER A 68 -2.55 -15.86 0.74
N GLN A 69 -1.59 -15.00 0.36
CA GLN A 69 -1.45 -14.40 -0.98
C GLN A 69 -2.69 -13.62 -1.46
N SER A 70 -3.48 -13.10 -0.53
CA SER A 70 -4.69 -12.32 -0.80
C SER A 70 -4.58 -10.90 -0.24
N CYS A 71 -5.44 -10.01 -0.73
CA CYS A 71 -5.55 -8.65 -0.22
C CYS A 71 -6.96 -8.38 0.30
N ALA A 72 -7.06 -7.56 1.34
CA ALA A 72 -8.32 -7.03 1.87
C ALA A 72 -8.34 -5.51 1.78
N LEU A 73 -9.51 -4.98 1.54
CA LEU A 73 -9.79 -3.55 1.58
C LEU A 73 -10.22 -3.19 3.00
N LEU A 74 -9.40 -2.42 3.71
CA LEU A 74 -9.63 -2.06 5.10
C LEU A 74 -10.45 -0.76 5.21
N ILE A 75 -10.15 0.23 4.37
CA ILE A 75 -10.90 1.48 4.26
C ILE A 75 -11.27 1.68 2.79
N GLN A 76 -12.58 1.84 2.52
CA GLN A 76 -13.12 1.98 1.16
C GLN A 76 -13.24 3.43 0.69
N ASP A 77 -12.87 4.37 1.55
CA ASP A 77 -12.94 5.80 1.29
C ASP A 77 -11.55 6.40 1.15
N LYS A 78 -11.51 7.60 0.59
CA LYS A 78 -10.32 8.43 0.50
C LYS A 78 -9.68 8.61 1.87
N LEU A 79 -8.39 8.27 1.97
CA LEU A 79 -7.62 8.47 3.19
C LEU A 79 -7.58 9.95 3.54
N ARG A 80 -7.80 10.27 4.81
CA ARG A 80 -7.91 11.64 5.32
C ARG A 80 -6.81 12.01 6.32
N ALA A 81 -6.12 10.99 6.83
CA ALA A 81 -5.01 11.14 7.76
C ALA A 81 -3.72 10.69 7.10
N ARG A 82 -2.61 11.23 7.55
CA ARG A 82 -1.28 10.77 7.15
C ARG A 82 -0.92 9.44 7.81
N PHE A 83 -1.32 9.24 9.07
CA PHE A 83 -0.94 8.08 9.86
C PHE A 83 -2.14 7.18 10.10
N TYR A 84 -1.95 5.90 9.80
CA TYR A 84 -2.82 4.79 10.15
C TYR A 84 -2.03 3.79 10.96
N TYR A 85 -2.72 2.92 11.68
CA TYR A 85 -2.11 1.96 12.58
C TYR A 85 -2.63 0.58 12.26
N VAL A 86 -1.76 -0.42 12.24
CA VAL A 86 -2.12 -1.79 11.88
C VAL A 86 -1.61 -2.74 12.95
N TYR A 87 -2.42 -3.71 13.27
CA TYR A 87 -2.06 -4.88 14.04
C TYR A 87 -2.55 -6.11 13.30
N ALA A 88 -1.72 -7.14 13.21
CA ALA A 88 -2.11 -8.40 12.62
C ALA A 88 -1.52 -9.57 13.39
N PHE A 89 -2.17 -10.73 13.31
CA PHE A 89 -1.67 -11.97 13.88
C PHE A 89 -1.89 -13.15 12.93
N ASP A 90 -1.03 -14.14 13.04
CA ASP A 90 -1.04 -15.35 12.22
C ASP A 90 -1.87 -16.44 12.90
N TYR A 91 -2.91 -16.93 12.23
CA TYR A 91 -3.78 -18.00 12.75
C TYR A 91 -3.14 -19.38 12.69
N ASP A 92 -2.24 -19.61 11.73
CA ASP A 92 -1.76 -20.96 11.41
C ASP A 92 -0.43 -21.28 12.10
N LYS A 93 0.49 -20.32 12.13
CA LYS A 93 1.83 -20.48 12.68
C LYS A 93 2.03 -19.76 14.00
N GLY A 94 1.12 -18.88 14.36
CA GLY A 94 1.29 -17.97 15.47
C GLY A 94 2.24 -16.81 15.15
N GLY A 95 2.36 -15.86 16.10
CA GLY A 95 3.10 -14.62 15.92
C GLY A 95 2.21 -13.48 15.51
N GLU A 96 2.78 -12.28 15.52
CA GLU A 96 2.05 -11.05 15.27
C GLU A 96 2.91 -9.98 14.58
N TRP A 97 2.28 -9.14 13.80
CA TRP A 97 2.82 -7.88 13.29
C TRP A 97 2.25 -6.77 14.15
N GLY A 98 3.03 -6.33 15.08
CA GLY A 98 2.65 -5.32 16.06
C GLY A 98 3.67 -4.19 16.16
N GLY A 99 3.40 -3.25 17.06
CA GLY A 99 4.26 -2.10 17.31
C GLY A 99 4.04 -1.52 18.71
N THR A 100 4.41 -0.26 18.89
CA THR A 100 4.42 0.40 20.20
C THR A 100 3.17 1.24 20.48
N ILE A 101 2.32 1.45 19.48
CA ILE A 101 1.11 2.27 19.63
C ILE A 101 -0.01 1.40 20.18
N ASN A 102 -0.36 1.62 21.44
CA ASN A 102 -1.39 0.83 22.10
C ASN A 102 -2.79 1.29 21.71
N MET A 103 -3.62 0.36 21.24
CA MET A 103 -5.03 0.57 20.94
C MET A 103 -5.87 -0.59 21.49
N CYS A 104 -7.18 -0.36 21.60
CA CYS A 104 -8.07 -1.38 22.13
C CYS A 104 -8.51 -2.36 21.03
N THR A 105 -8.55 -3.66 21.36
CA THR A 105 -9.04 -4.75 20.49
C THR A 105 -10.02 -5.63 21.24
N ASN A 106 -10.74 -6.50 20.52
CA ASN A 106 -11.63 -7.50 21.12
C ASN A 106 -11.37 -8.86 20.44
N ASP A 107 -11.82 -9.95 21.04
CA ASP A 107 -11.67 -11.31 20.49
C ASP A 107 -12.61 -11.58 19.30
N VAL A 108 -13.71 -10.84 19.21
CA VAL A 108 -14.68 -10.89 18.13
C VAL A 108 -14.55 -9.63 17.27
N GLU A 109 -15.22 -9.60 16.12
CA GLU A 109 -15.32 -8.38 15.29
C GLU A 109 -15.73 -7.16 16.13
N PHE A 110 -15.07 -6.02 15.90
CA PHE A 110 -15.23 -4.85 16.74
C PHE A 110 -15.03 -3.54 15.98
N THR A 111 -15.70 -2.49 16.49
CA THR A 111 -15.40 -1.09 16.26
C THR A 111 -15.38 -0.40 17.63
N ILE A 112 -14.21 0.03 18.09
CA ILE A 112 -14.00 0.60 19.42
C ILE A 112 -13.57 2.06 19.29
N LYS A 113 -14.34 2.96 19.90
CA LYS A 113 -13.99 4.38 20.02
C LYS A 113 -13.13 4.63 21.25
N GLY A 114 -12.06 5.42 21.08
CA GLY A 114 -11.07 5.73 22.10
C GLY A 114 -10.06 4.62 22.31
N ILE A 115 -8.86 5.01 22.72
CA ILE A 115 -7.72 4.10 22.93
C ILE A 115 -7.30 3.97 24.39
N ASP A 116 -7.95 4.72 25.28
CA ASP A 116 -7.60 4.75 26.69
C ASP A 116 -8.37 3.68 27.48
N ASN A 117 -7.73 3.21 28.57
CA ASN A 117 -8.33 2.30 29.55
C ASN A 117 -9.02 1.09 28.93
N CYS A 118 -8.38 0.42 27.98
CA CYS A 118 -8.95 -0.74 27.28
C CYS A 118 -9.43 -1.82 28.26
N ASP A 119 -8.57 -2.22 29.19
CA ASP A 119 -8.88 -3.28 30.17
C ASP A 119 -10.07 -2.91 31.08
N GLY A 120 -10.10 -1.65 31.57
CA GLY A 120 -11.22 -1.17 32.40
C GLY A 120 -12.54 -1.06 31.65
N ARG A 121 -12.51 -1.06 30.32
CA ARG A 121 -13.67 -1.06 29.43
C ARG A 121 -14.02 -2.47 28.91
N GLY A 122 -13.29 -3.51 29.35
CA GLY A 122 -13.51 -4.89 28.94
C GLY A 122 -12.92 -5.25 27.57
N PHE A 123 -11.95 -4.49 27.08
CA PHE A 123 -11.25 -4.73 25.84
C PHE A 123 -9.80 -5.17 26.12
N LYS A 124 -9.15 -5.75 25.13
CA LYS A 124 -7.71 -6.04 25.17
C LYS A 124 -6.92 -4.81 24.71
N LYS A 125 -5.69 -4.70 25.19
CA LYS A 125 -4.73 -3.71 24.71
C LYS A 125 -3.73 -4.40 23.79
N SER A 126 -3.68 -4.00 22.53
CA SER A 126 -2.76 -4.51 21.51
C SER A 126 -1.84 -3.41 21.00
N GLY A 127 -0.61 -3.76 20.67
CA GLY A 127 0.37 -2.85 20.11
C GLY A 127 0.28 -2.80 18.59
N PHE A 128 -0.05 -1.65 18.03
CA PHE A 128 -0.14 -1.42 16.59
C PHE A 128 1.15 -0.79 16.08
N PHE A 129 1.56 -1.13 14.85
CA PHE A 129 2.61 -0.40 14.14
C PHE A 129 2.02 0.73 13.30
N GLU A 130 2.81 1.78 13.13
CA GLU A 130 2.40 2.96 12.37
C GLU A 130 2.65 2.77 10.88
N VAL A 131 1.69 3.22 10.08
CA VAL A 131 1.76 3.30 8.62
C VAL A 131 1.69 4.77 8.21
N ASP A 132 2.81 5.33 7.72
CA ASP A 132 2.86 6.68 7.15
C ASP A 132 2.46 6.62 5.68
N THR A 133 1.26 7.09 5.37
CA THR A 133 0.74 7.15 3.99
C THR A 133 1.31 8.32 3.19
N GLN A 134 2.18 9.14 3.78
CA GLN A 134 2.76 10.34 3.13
C GLN A 134 1.69 11.29 2.56
N GLU A 135 0.53 11.36 3.22
CA GLU A 135 -0.64 12.15 2.79
C GLU A 135 -1.27 11.67 1.45
N GLN A 136 -0.91 10.47 0.99
CA GLN A 136 -1.56 9.86 -0.17
C GLN A 136 -3.02 9.53 0.17
N ILE A 137 -3.88 9.57 -0.85
CA ILE A 137 -5.30 9.29 -0.70
C ILE A 137 -5.63 7.79 -0.76
N ASP A 138 -4.66 6.99 -1.20
CA ASP A 138 -4.68 5.54 -1.26
C ASP A 138 -3.34 4.97 -0.78
N TRP A 139 -3.38 3.80 -0.16
CA TRP A 139 -2.18 3.14 0.32
C TRP A 139 -2.34 1.62 0.39
N THR A 140 -1.28 0.90 0.12
CA THR A 140 -1.25 -0.55 0.28
C THR A 140 -0.18 -0.95 1.30
N VAL A 141 -0.63 -1.60 2.37
CA VAL A 141 0.26 -2.24 3.36
C VAL A 141 0.51 -3.67 2.89
N LYS A 142 1.77 -4.11 2.89
CA LYS A 142 2.15 -5.47 2.53
C LYS A 142 2.75 -6.16 3.75
N LEU A 143 2.17 -7.29 4.17
CA LEU A 143 2.72 -8.15 5.22
C LEU A 143 3.43 -9.35 4.58
N THR A 144 4.64 -9.61 5.07
CA THR A 144 5.49 -10.75 4.65
C THR A 144 5.77 -11.65 5.85
N ASP A 145 6.28 -12.86 5.63
CA ASP A 145 6.70 -13.75 6.72
C ASP A 145 7.73 -13.04 7.62
N GLN A 146 7.66 -13.26 8.93
CA GLN A 146 8.37 -12.51 9.98
C GLN A 146 9.91 -12.66 9.99
N SER A 147 10.52 -13.14 8.94
CA SER A 147 11.97 -13.24 8.83
C SER A 147 12.69 -11.89 8.66
N ASP A 148 11.94 -10.77 8.48
CA ASP A 148 12.53 -9.44 8.31
C ASP A 148 11.65 -8.33 8.93
N PRO A 149 11.96 -7.89 10.16
CA PRO A 149 11.20 -6.84 10.84
C PRO A 149 11.29 -5.46 10.18
N SER A 150 12.10 -5.28 9.14
CA SER A 150 12.27 -3.99 8.45
C SER A 150 11.38 -3.81 7.21
N GLN A 151 10.56 -4.81 6.83
CA GLN A 151 9.78 -4.78 5.57
C GLN A 151 8.27 -4.56 5.72
N ALA A 152 7.79 -4.13 6.86
CA ALA A 152 6.37 -3.75 7.03
C ALA A 152 5.97 -2.45 6.30
N GLN A 153 6.90 -1.82 5.57
CA GLN A 153 6.68 -0.57 4.85
C GLN A 153 7.31 -0.64 3.47
N SER A 154 6.55 -1.02 2.45
CA SER A 154 6.96 -0.77 1.05
C SER A 154 5.92 0.12 0.38
N PRO A 155 6.32 1.30 -0.10
CA PRO A 155 5.52 2.06 -1.05
C PRO A 155 5.31 1.24 -2.33
N ALA A 156 4.18 1.42 -2.98
CA ALA A 156 3.93 0.87 -4.31
C ALA A 156 5.12 1.18 -5.22
N ASP A 157 5.66 0.12 -5.82
CA ASP A 157 6.86 0.09 -6.64
C ASP A 157 6.81 1.14 -7.76
N ASN A 158 7.59 2.20 -7.60
CA ASN A 158 7.91 3.11 -8.69
C ASN A 158 9.21 2.64 -9.33
N SER A 159 9.12 1.67 -10.23
CA SER A 159 10.23 1.11 -11.00
C SER A 159 10.84 2.16 -11.93
N ASN A 160 11.72 2.99 -11.38
CA ASN A 160 12.76 3.66 -12.15
C ASN A 160 13.92 4.12 -11.25
N GLN A 161 14.77 3.20 -10.80
CA GLN A 161 16.08 3.54 -10.26
C GLN A 161 17.17 3.08 -11.20
N THR A 162 17.67 4.06 -11.96
CA THR A 162 18.94 4.01 -12.66
C THR A 162 20.06 3.69 -11.66
N GLN A 163 20.70 2.53 -11.81
CA GLN A 163 21.89 2.15 -11.05
C GLN A 163 23.03 3.11 -11.33
N ALA A 164 23.52 3.81 -10.31
CA ALA A 164 24.80 4.49 -10.34
C ALA A 164 25.94 3.52 -9.92
N PRO A 165 27.12 3.60 -10.53
CA PRO A 165 28.17 2.59 -10.34
C PRO A 165 28.88 2.73 -8.99
N SER A 166 29.12 1.57 -8.37
CA SER A 166 29.90 1.33 -7.16
C SER A 166 31.31 1.94 -7.26
N GLN A 167 31.65 2.84 -6.36
CA GLN A 167 33.04 3.29 -6.20
C GLN A 167 33.77 2.39 -5.20
N ALA A 168 34.91 1.89 -5.66
CA ALA A 168 35.81 0.98 -4.98
C ALA A 168 36.38 1.58 -3.67
N ALA A 169 36.44 0.74 -2.63
CA ALA A 169 37.09 1.04 -1.36
C ALA A 169 38.61 1.13 -1.52
N VAL A 170 39.20 2.26 -1.15
CA VAL A 170 40.65 2.41 -1.00
C VAL A 170 41.03 1.94 0.42
N THR A 171 41.76 0.84 0.46
CA THR A 171 42.43 0.30 1.66
C THR A 171 43.63 1.16 2.01
N THR A 172 43.63 1.78 3.21
CA THR A 172 44.82 2.39 3.79
C THR A 172 45.26 1.57 4.99
N ALA A 173 46.44 1.01 4.92
CA ALA A 173 47.08 0.19 5.95
C ALA A 173 47.56 1.02 7.16
N PRO A 174 47.67 0.40 8.37
CA PRO A 174 48.08 1.11 9.58
C PRO A 174 49.59 1.25 9.71
N GLY A 175 50.07 2.47 9.87
CA GLY A 175 51.44 2.78 10.21
C GLY A 175 51.76 2.55 11.69
N THR A 176 52.70 1.65 11.93
CA THR A 176 53.34 1.40 13.24
C THR A 176 54.15 2.61 13.66
N ARG A 177 53.99 3.07 14.90
CA ARG A 177 55.01 3.94 15.56
C ARG A 177 55.21 3.50 16.99
N ARG A 178 56.47 3.01 17.24
CA ARG A 178 57.05 2.81 18.58
C ARG A 178 57.44 4.19 19.19
N ARG A 179 57.14 4.41 20.44
CA ARG A 179 58.04 4.73 21.56
C ARG A 179 57.18 4.99 22.80
#